data_756e43b80554f12da1dacb5be7faaefe
#
_entry.id   756e43b80554f12da1dacb5be7faaefe
#
_cell.length_a   1.000
_cell.length_b   1.000
_cell.length_c   1.000
_cell.angle_alpha   90.00
_cell.angle_beta   90.00
_cell.angle_gamma   90.00
#
_symmetry.space_group_name_H-M   'P 1'
#
loop_
_entity.id
_entity.type
_entity.pdbx_description
1 polymer ?
#
loop_
_entity_poly.entity_id
_entity_poly.type
_entity_poly.pdbx_seq_one_letter_code
_entity_poly.pdbx_strand_id
1 'polypeptide(L)'
;MITVDAVRTAVHTSMPAIVSDLTDLVAIPSVSASSHDQAQVRRSAEAVAALLRDSGLDAEILSVPAPDGTPGRPAVLAHKEGPQGSPHVLLYSHHDVQPVGDPAGWDQVDPFTAERRGERLFGRGTSDDKAGVITHAHALRSLASLAAGELPCSVTVFVEGEEEVGSPSFENFLRAYRDRLASDVIVVADSSNWKVGTPSLTTSLRGVVQVDVRLDMLDHALHSGQYGGPVLDAATAMCRLIASCHDASGDVAICGLISRSQADADFPDYPEADFRADAGVLDGVELAGTGDLTARLWTKPSLTLIGMDITPLDLAGNVLAPSCTARLSLRIAPGQDPAEAQEALAAHLEKHVPFGGRLTVSGREAGPAFDGSEVTPASEAAHWALSTAWDTEAVNIGQGGSIPFIATLKETFPDAQVLVTGIEDPDTRAHSENESMHLGELERIVVAEALLLARLSGAISS
;
A
#
# COMPACT_ATOMS: atom_id res chain seq x y z
N MET A 1 -1.42 -18.75 -31.44
CA MET A 1 -0.64 -18.90 -30.17
C MET A 1 0.01 -17.56 -29.93
N ILE A 2 -0.17 -16.99 -28.76
CA ILE A 2 0.46 -15.72 -28.35
C ILE A 2 1.94 -15.98 -28.13
N THR A 3 2.82 -15.04 -28.50
CA THR A 3 4.27 -15.12 -28.24
C THR A 3 4.72 -13.89 -27.46
N VAL A 4 5.83 -14.01 -26.73
CA VAL A 4 6.46 -12.90 -25.96
C VAL A 4 6.71 -11.69 -26.87
N ASP A 5 7.32 -11.93 -28.05
CA ASP A 5 7.65 -10.85 -28.99
C ASP A 5 6.40 -10.16 -29.56
N ALA A 6 5.31 -10.91 -29.77
CA ALA A 6 4.06 -10.31 -30.22
C ALA A 6 3.45 -9.40 -29.14
N VAL A 7 3.48 -9.82 -27.86
CA VAL A 7 3.00 -9.01 -26.74
C VAL A 7 3.85 -7.74 -26.59
N ARG A 8 5.18 -7.87 -26.57
CA ARG A 8 6.10 -6.73 -26.49
C ARG A 8 5.87 -5.74 -27.63
N THR A 9 5.70 -6.24 -28.87
CA THR A 9 5.46 -5.40 -30.03
C THR A 9 4.11 -4.67 -29.97
N ALA A 10 3.06 -5.37 -29.51
CA ALA A 10 1.72 -4.78 -29.38
C ALA A 10 1.74 -3.65 -28.32
N VAL A 11 2.33 -3.88 -27.15
CA VAL A 11 2.45 -2.89 -26.09
C VAL A 11 3.33 -1.72 -26.53
N HIS A 12 4.52 -1.98 -27.09
CA HIS A 12 5.42 -0.92 -27.57
C HIS A 12 4.74 0.01 -28.60
N THR A 13 4.01 -0.59 -29.53
CA THR A 13 3.24 0.18 -30.53
C THR A 13 2.15 1.03 -29.89
N SER A 14 1.59 0.59 -28.76
CA SER A 14 0.53 1.26 -28.03
C SER A 14 1.03 2.33 -27.04
N MET A 15 2.34 2.45 -26.79
CA MET A 15 2.90 3.38 -25.79
C MET A 15 2.41 4.84 -25.93
N PRO A 16 2.26 5.41 -27.13
CA PRO A 16 1.69 6.75 -27.26
C PRO A 16 0.25 6.86 -26.75
N ALA A 17 -0.57 5.81 -26.93
CA ALA A 17 -1.93 5.76 -26.42
C ALA A 17 -1.94 5.52 -24.91
N ILE A 18 -1.08 4.64 -24.39
CA ILE A 18 -0.89 4.38 -22.95
C ILE A 18 -0.59 5.68 -22.20
N VAL A 19 0.38 6.46 -22.67
CA VAL A 19 0.76 7.75 -22.08
C VAL A 19 -0.37 8.79 -22.21
N SER A 20 -1.10 8.81 -23.33
CA SER A 20 -2.24 9.71 -23.52
C SER A 20 -3.37 9.39 -22.55
N ASP A 21 -3.77 8.11 -22.43
CA ASP A 21 -4.85 7.69 -21.56
C ASP A 21 -4.50 7.94 -20.08
N LEU A 22 -3.23 7.72 -19.68
CA LEU A 22 -2.75 8.08 -18.34
C LEU A 22 -2.83 9.59 -18.09
N THR A 23 -2.38 10.39 -19.05
CA THR A 23 -2.44 11.87 -18.97
C THR A 23 -3.88 12.36 -18.80
N ASP A 24 -4.82 11.77 -19.54
CA ASP A 24 -6.24 12.13 -19.48
C ASP A 24 -6.87 11.75 -18.12
N LEU A 25 -6.49 10.62 -17.55
CA LEU A 25 -6.93 10.25 -16.20
C LEU A 25 -6.32 11.17 -15.13
N VAL A 26 -5.03 11.50 -15.23
CA VAL A 26 -4.33 12.40 -14.29
C VAL A 26 -4.98 13.79 -14.30
N ALA A 27 -5.47 14.27 -15.44
CA ALA A 27 -6.16 15.55 -15.55
C ALA A 27 -7.49 15.63 -14.76
N ILE A 28 -7.94 14.53 -14.15
CA ILE A 28 -9.12 14.50 -13.30
C ILE A 28 -8.67 14.48 -11.84
N PRO A 29 -8.86 15.55 -11.04
CA PRO A 29 -8.41 15.64 -9.66
C PRO A 29 -9.33 14.84 -8.73
N SER A 30 -9.28 13.53 -8.83
CA SER A 30 -10.15 12.57 -8.13
C SER A 30 -9.76 12.35 -6.66
N VAL A 31 -9.52 13.43 -5.93
CA VAL A 31 -9.18 13.37 -4.49
C VAL A 31 -10.37 12.89 -3.69
N SER A 32 -10.28 11.72 -3.07
CA SER A 32 -11.37 11.09 -2.32
C SER A 32 -11.60 11.68 -0.92
N ALA A 33 -10.64 12.42 -0.38
CA ALA A 33 -10.81 13.12 0.90
C ALA A 33 -12.06 14.04 0.88
N SER A 34 -12.91 13.94 1.91
CA SER A 34 -14.23 14.56 1.97
C SER A 34 -14.22 16.09 1.88
N SER A 35 -13.09 16.73 2.14
CA SER A 35 -12.89 18.17 1.99
C SER A 35 -12.75 18.63 0.53
N HIS A 36 -12.69 17.71 -0.45
CA HIS A 36 -12.50 17.99 -1.86
C HIS A 36 -13.78 17.75 -2.68
N ASP A 37 -13.79 18.21 -3.92
CA ASP A 37 -14.94 18.07 -4.84
C ASP A 37 -15.14 16.61 -5.26
N GLN A 38 -16.10 15.94 -4.63
CA GLN A 38 -16.42 14.53 -4.88
C GLN A 38 -17.02 14.28 -6.28
N ALA A 39 -17.43 15.32 -7.01
CA ALA A 39 -17.83 15.18 -8.41
C ALA A 39 -16.65 14.76 -9.30
N GLN A 40 -15.41 15.07 -8.91
CA GLN A 40 -14.22 14.64 -9.64
C GLN A 40 -13.95 13.13 -9.47
N VAL A 41 -14.21 12.54 -8.31
CA VAL A 41 -14.14 11.08 -8.12
C VAL A 41 -15.16 10.38 -9.02
N ARG A 42 -16.38 10.93 -9.12
CA ARG A 42 -17.39 10.43 -10.05
C ARG A 42 -16.95 10.54 -11.52
N ARG A 43 -16.39 11.67 -11.89
CA ARG A 43 -15.86 11.91 -13.25
C ARG A 43 -14.71 10.94 -13.58
N SER A 44 -13.84 10.63 -12.62
CA SER A 44 -12.77 9.65 -12.77
C SER A 44 -13.35 8.25 -13.01
N ALA A 45 -14.33 7.81 -12.21
CA ALA A 45 -15.03 6.54 -12.43
C ALA A 45 -15.66 6.46 -13.84
N GLU A 46 -16.25 7.55 -14.34
CA GLU A 46 -16.84 7.63 -15.68
C GLU A 46 -15.77 7.47 -16.77
N ALA A 47 -14.61 8.11 -16.62
CA ALA A 47 -13.48 8.00 -17.53
C ALA A 47 -12.89 6.57 -17.52
N VAL A 48 -12.69 5.97 -16.34
CA VAL A 48 -12.22 4.58 -16.20
C VAL A 48 -13.22 3.60 -16.81
N ALA A 49 -14.51 3.76 -16.57
CA ALA A 49 -15.53 2.90 -17.18
C ALA A 49 -15.54 3.01 -18.72
N ALA A 50 -15.34 4.20 -19.26
CA ALA A 50 -15.18 4.40 -20.72
C ALA A 50 -13.93 3.69 -21.25
N LEU A 51 -12.79 3.86 -20.59
CA LEU A 51 -11.52 3.22 -20.95
C LEU A 51 -11.65 1.69 -20.98
N LEU A 52 -12.29 1.08 -19.97
CA LEU A 52 -12.49 -0.37 -19.91
C LEU A 52 -13.49 -0.87 -20.97
N ARG A 53 -14.54 -0.09 -21.30
CA ARG A 53 -15.44 -0.42 -22.41
C ARG A 53 -14.71 -0.39 -23.77
N ASP A 54 -13.87 0.62 -23.97
CA ASP A 54 -13.03 0.72 -25.17
C ASP A 54 -11.99 -0.41 -25.24
N SER A 55 -11.69 -1.03 -24.10
CA SER A 55 -10.88 -2.27 -24.01
C SER A 55 -11.70 -3.55 -24.23
N GLY A 56 -12.99 -3.43 -24.52
CA GLY A 56 -13.87 -4.54 -24.86
C GLY A 56 -14.49 -5.26 -23.67
N LEU A 57 -14.53 -4.65 -22.50
CA LEU A 57 -15.19 -5.17 -21.29
C LEU A 57 -16.58 -4.54 -21.12
N ASP A 58 -17.48 -5.25 -20.43
CA ASP A 58 -18.74 -4.71 -19.96
C ASP A 58 -18.52 -4.05 -18.60
N ALA A 59 -18.55 -2.71 -18.55
CA ALA A 59 -18.18 -1.91 -17.38
C ALA A 59 -19.38 -1.16 -16.80
N GLU A 60 -19.54 -1.26 -15.49
CA GLU A 60 -20.57 -0.58 -14.70
C GLU A 60 -19.93 0.29 -13.61
N ILE A 61 -20.60 1.38 -13.24
CA ILE A 61 -20.21 2.22 -12.10
C ILE A 61 -21.16 1.91 -10.94
N LEU A 62 -20.61 1.46 -9.84
CA LEU A 62 -21.33 0.96 -8.68
C LEU A 62 -20.90 1.73 -7.42
N SER A 63 -21.80 1.82 -6.44
CA SER A 63 -21.48 2.36 -5.11
C SER A 63 -22.24 1.56 -4.07
N VAL A 64 -21.60 1.30 -2.95
CA VAL A 64 -22.18 0.60 -1.80
C VAL A 64 -21.91 1.45 -0.55
N PRO A 65 -22.88 1.61 0.36
CA PRO A 65 -22.65 2.38 1.57
C PRO A 65 -21.65 1.68 2.50
N ALA A 66 -20.88 2.46 3.23
CA ALA A 66 -20.03 2.00 4.33
C ALA A 66 -20.89 1.40 5.49
N PRO A 67 -20.31 0.67 6.44
CA PRO A 67 -21.06 0.07 7.56
C PRO A 67 -21.85 1.06 8.43
N ASP A 68 -21.40 2.31 8.51
CA ASP A 68 -22.08 3.39 9.23
C ASP A 68 -23.21 4.05 8.43
N GLY A 69 -23.45 3.61 7.19
CA GLY A 69 -24.44 4.15 6.26
C GLY A 69 -23.96 5.34 5.43
N THR A 70 -22.72 5.77 5.57
CA THR A 70 -22.12 6.80 4.71
C THR A 70 -22.09 6.31 3.26
N PRO A 71 -22.52 7.11 2.26
CA PRO A 71 -22.45 6.72 0.86
C PRO A 71 -21.01 6.42 0.44
N GLY A 72 -20.75 5.22 -0.10
CA GLY A 72 -19.47 4.88 -0.68
C GLY A 72 -19.21 5.62 -1.98
N ARG A 73 -17.96 5.81 -2.30
CA ARG A 73 -17.54 6.45 -3.55
C ARG A 73 -17.79 5.53 -4.74
N PRO A 74 -17.92 6.09 -5.96
CA PRO A 74 -18.14 5.28 -7.14
C PRO A 74 -16.92 4.42 -7.47
N ALA A 75 -17.13 3.13 -7.56
CA ALA A 75 -16.16 2.14 -8.06
C ALA A 75 -16.58 1.68 -9.46
N VAL A 76 -15.64 1.14 -10.22
CA VAL A 76 -15.89 0.55 -11.55
C VAL A 76 -15.70 -0.96 -11.47
N LEU A 77 -16.70 -1.71 -11.92
CA LEU A 77 -16.64 -3.16 -12.08
C LEU A 77 -16.84 -3.49 -13.55
N ALA A 78 -15.84 -4.11 -14.17
CA ALA A 78 -15.90 -4.50 -15.57
C ALA A 78 -15.61 -5.99 -15.72
N HIS A 79 -16.28 -6.63 -16.69
CA HIS A 79 -16.12 -8.06 -16.90
C HIS A 79 -16.03 -8.42 -18.40
N LYS A 80 -15.26 -9.45 -18.70
CA LYS A 80 -15.26 -10.13 -19.99
C LYS A 80 -15.05 -11.63 -19.80
N GLU A 81 -15.99 -12.43 -20.32
CA GLU A 81 -15.91 -13.87 -20.31
C GLU A 81 -14.80 -14.35 -21.23
N GLY A 82 -14.03 -15.33 -20.78
CA GLY A 82 -13.01 -16.03 -21.55
C GLY A 82 -13.51 -17.38 -22.08
N PRO A 83 -12.64 -18.21 -22.68
CA PRO A 83 -12.97 -19.54 -23.12
C PRO A 83 -13.48 -20.43 -21.98
N GLN A 84 -14.43 -21.31 -22.26
CA GLN A 84 -14.97 -22.22 -21.25
C GLN A 84 -13.87 -23.09 -20.60
N GLY A 85 -13.79 -23.04 -19.26
CA GLY A 85 -12.78 -23.75 -18.47
C GLY A 85 -11.43 -23.07 -18.37
N SER A 86 -11.30 -21.85 -18.90
CA SER A 86 -10.15 -21.00 -18.59
C SER A 86 -10.23 -20.45 -17.15
N PRO A 87 -9.11 -20.07 -16.54
CA PRO A 87 -9.13 -19.43 -15.23
C PRO A 87 -9.86 -18.08 -15.28
N HIS A 88 -10.38 -17.68 -14.11
CA HIS A 88 -10.92 -16.35 -13.89
C HIS A 88 -9.91 -15.52 -13.09
N VAL A 89 -9.53 -14.35 -13.61
CA VAL A 89 -8.59 -13.43 -12.97
C VAL A 89 -9.32 -12.14 -12.60
N LEU A 90 -9.18 -11.73 -11.32
CA LEU A 90 -9.59 -10.42 -10.83
C LEU A 90 -8.39 -9.49 -10.87
N LEU A 91 -8.51 -8.36 -11.56
CA LEU A 91 -7.53 -7.28 -11.61
C LEU A 91 -8.04 -6.14 -10.74
N TYR A 92 -7.24 -5.73 -9.74
CA TYR A 92 -7.59 -4.65 -8.81
C TYR A 92 -6.63 -3.46 -8.93
N SER A 93 -7.21 -2.28 -8.92
CA SER A 93 -6.54 -0.98 -8.82
C SER A 93 -7.50 0.06 -8.24
N HIS A 94 -7.04 1.31 -8.02
CA HIS A 94 -7.93 2.40 -7.61
C HIS A 94 -7.78 3.64 -8.51
N HIS A 95 -8.79 4.51 -8.52
CA HIS A 95 -8.80 5.70 -9.38
C HIS A 95 -8.88 7.02 -8.61
N ASP A 96 -9.05 6.96 -7.30
CA ASP A 96 -8.92 8.12 -6.43
C ASP A 96 -7.44 8.39 -6.13
N VAL A 97 -7.15 9.55 -5.60
CA VAL A 97 -5.78 9.99 -5.34
C VAL A 97 -5.69 10.81 -4.06
N GLN A 98 -4.51 10.88 -3.47
CA GLN A 98 -4.19 11.75 -2.34
C GLN A 98 -4.29 13.24 -2.70
N PRO A 99 -4.55 14.12 -1.71
CA PRO A 99 -4.36 15.56 -1.85
C PRO A 99 -2.94 15.90 -2.33
N VAL A 100 -2.80 17.03 -3.02
CA VAL A 100 -1.51 17.43 -3.62
C VAL A 100 -0.45 17.90 -2.62
N GLY A 101 -0.78 18.02 -1.34
CA GLY A 101 0.15 18.56 -0.34
C GLY A 101 0.35 20.06 -0.48
N ASP A 102 1.60 20.53 -0.30
CA ASP A 102 1.94 21.93 -0.53
C ASP A 102 2.09 22.22 -2.04
N PRO A 103 1.23 23.03 -2.66
CA PRO A 103 1.36 23.37 -4.07
C PRO A 103 2.72 24.02 -4.43
N ALA A 104 3.39 24.68 -3.48
CA ALA A 104 4.69 25.27 -3.70
C ALA A 104 5.85 24.26 -3.78
N GLY A 105 5.60 23.01 -3.35
CA GLY A 105 6.56 21.90 -3.44
C GLY A 105 6.60 21.23 -4.82
N TRP A 106 5.62 21.53 -5.70
CA TRP A 106 5.59 20.99 -7.06
C TRP A 106 6.39 21.85 -8.02
N ASP A 107 7.17 21.19 -8.89
CA ASP A 107 7.90 21.87 -9.95
C ASP A 107 6.98 22.35 -11.10
N GLN A 108 5.78 21.78 -11.22
CA GLN A 108 4.75 22.18 -12.17
C GLN A 108 3.65 23.01 -11.50
N VAL A 109 3.03 23.90 -12.29
CA VAL A 109 2.02 24.85 -11.77
C VAL A 109 0.76 24.15 -11.27
N ASP A 110 0.35 23.07 -11.96
CA ASP A 110 -0.83 22.29 -11.61
C ASP A 110 -0.44 20.81 -11.53
N PRO A 111 -0.51 20.18 -10.33
CA PRO A 111 -0.20 18.77 -10.12
C PRO A 111 -1.04 17.79 -10.93
N PHE A 112 -2.21 18.22 -11.43
CA PHE A 112 -3.09 17.42 -12.27
C PHE A 112 -2.88 17.66 -13.78
N THR A 113 -1.90 18.47 -14.14
CA THR A 113 -1.43 18.59 -15.53
C THR A 113 -0.16 17.77 -15.68
N ALA A 114 -0.30 16.54 -16.22
CA ALA A 114 0.83 15.63 -16.36
C ALA A 114 1.93 16.22 -17.26
N GLU A 115 3.18 16.23 -16.76
CA GLU A 115 4.33 16.79 -17.44
C GLU A 115 5.43 15.75 -17.63
N ARG A 116 5.82 15.51 -18.90
CA ARG A 116 6.95 14.61 -19.18
C ARG A 116 8.28 15.32 -19.00
N ARG A 117 9.14 14.78 -18.14
CA ARG A 117 10.52 15.23 -17.94
C ARG A 117 11.45 14.02 -18.08
N GLY A 118 12.17 13.95 -19.18
CA GLY A 118 13.03 12.78 -19.48
C GLY A 118 12.22 11.52 -19.67
N GLU A 119 12.52 10.51 -18.84
CA GLU A 119 11.88 9.20 -18.86
C GLU A 119 10.67 9.09 -17.90
N ARG A 120 10.34 10.15 -17.17
CA ARG A 120 9.25 10.16 -16.21
C ARG A 120 8.11 11.10 -16.60
N LEU A 121 6.89 10.71 -16.26
CA LEU A 121 5.68 11.51 -16.36
C LEU A 121 5.30 11.95 -14.93
N PHE A 122 5.34 13.26 -14.66
CA PHE A 122 5.06 13.85 -13.36
C PHE A 122 3.61 14.30 -13.25
N GLY A 123 2.99 14.06 -12.11
CA GLY A 123 1.63 14.48 -11.78
C GLY A 123 1.04 13.63 -10.68
N ARG A 124 0.10 14.17 -9.89
CA ARG A 124 -0.62 13.43 -8.86
C ARG A 124 -1.46 12.31 -9.48
N GLY A 125 -1.28 11.07 -9.02
CA GLY A 125 -1.95 9.89 -9.55
C GLY A 125 -1.29 9.31 -10.80
N THR A 126 -0.11 9.79 -11.22
CA THR A 126 0.60 9.21 -12.37
C THR A 126 1.07 7.78 -12.09
N SER A 127 1.29 7.43 -10.85
CA SER A 127 1.72 6.11 -10.40
C SER A 127 0.69 5.51 -9.45
N ASP A 128 0.33 6.21 -8.42
CA ASP A 128 -0.59 5.82 -7.35
C ASP A 128 -2.02 6.36 -7.59
N ASP A 129 -2.96 5.55 -8.13
CA ASP A 129 -2.79 4.25 -8.81
C ASP A 129 -3.45 4.25 -10.20
N LYS A 130 -3.48 5.43 -10.87
CA LYS A 130 -4.01 5.49 -12.24
C LYS A 130 -3.15 4.70 -13.23
N ALA A 131 -1.85 4.49 -12.93
CA ALA A 131 -1.01 3.63 -13.74
C ALA A 131 -1.44 2.15 -13.65
N GLY A 132 -1.94 1.68 -12.50
CA GLY A 132 -2.55 0.35 -12.36
C GLY A 132 -3.78 0.21 -13.25
N VAL A 133 -4.69 1.20 -13.25
CA VAL A 133 -5.85 1.23 -14.16
C VAL A 133 -5.42 1.14 -15.62
N ILE A 134 -4.41 1.92 -16.02
CA ILE A 134 -3.87 1.93 -17.39
C ILE A 134 -3.22 0.59 -17.73
N THR A 135 -2.50 -0.01 -16.80
CA THR A 135 -1.87 -1.33 -16.97
C THR A 135 -2.92 -2.37 -17.30
N HIS A 136 -3.97 -2.48 -16.50
CA HIS A 136 -5.09 -3.42 -16.76
C HIS A 136 -5.74 -3.20 -18.11
N ALA A 137 -6.12 -1.96 -18.43
CA ALA A 137 -6.79 -1.65 -19.69
C ALA A 137 -5.93 -2.00 -20.92
N HIS A 138 -4.65 -1.64 -20.91
CA HIS A 138 -3.77 -1.83 -22.04
C HIS A 138 -3.17 -3.24 -22.16
N ALA A 139 -2.99 -3.97 -21.05
CA ALA A 139 -2.67 -5.40 -21.11
C ALA A 139 -3.79 -6.18 -21.80
N LEU A 140 -5.05 -5.92 -21.43
CA LEU A 140 -6.21 -6.54 -22.03
C LEU A 140 -6.39 -6.16 -23.52
N ARG A 141 -6.23 -4.88 -23.87
CA ARG A 141 -6.24 -4.41 -25.26
C ARG A 141 -5.19 -5.12 -26.11
N SER A 142 -3.97 -5.24 -25.57
CA SER A 142 -2.85 -5.89 -26.26
C SER A 142 -3.16 -7.36 -26.54
N LEU A 143 -3.66 -8.10 -25.55
CA LEU A 143 -4.06 -9.49 -25.71
C LEU A 143 -5.22 -9.65 -26.71
N ALA A 144 -6.27 -8.84 -26.60
CA ALA A 144 -7.41 -8.87 -27.50
C ALA A 144 -6.97 -8.59 -28.96
N SER A 145 -6.04 -7.68 -29.17
CA SER A 145 -5.50 -7.39 -30.51
C SER A 145 -4.79 -8.60 -31.16
N LEU A 146 -4.16 -9.43 -30.37
CA LEU A 146 -3.44 -10.63 -30.80
C LEU A 146 -4.36 -11.86 -30.97
N ALA A 147 -5.58 -11.81 -30.41
CA ALA A 147 -6.53 -12.91 -30.38
C ALA A 147 -7.89 -12.57 -31.04
N ALA A 148 -7.90 -11.71 -32.05
CA ALA A 148 -9.09 -11.32 -32.82
C ALA A 148 -10.24 -10.74 -31.96
N GLY A 149 -9.90 -10.04 -30.88
CA GLY A 149 -10.85 -9.42 -29.96
C GLY A 149 -11.20 -10.26 -28.73
N GLU A 150 -10.74 -11.51 -28.65
CA GLU A 150 -11.00 -12.41 -27.53
C GLU A 150 -9.91 -12.30 -26.45
N LEU A 151 -10.24 -12.66 -25.21
CA LEU A 151 -9.27 -12.82 -24.13
C LEU A 151 -8.96 -14.29 -23.88
N PRO A 152 -7.75 -14.63 -23.43
CA PRO A 152 -7.37 -16.03 -23.20
C PRO A 152 -7.96 -16.60 -21.89
N CYS A 153 -8.48 -15.78 -21.00
CA CYS A 153 -9.12 -16.13 -19.73
C CYS A 153 -10.29 -15.20 -19.42
N SER A 154 -11.15 -15.61 -18.49
CA SER A 154 -12.17 -14.71 -17.93
C SER A 154 -11.49 -13.65 -17.07
N VAL A 155 -11.90 -12.39 -17.20
CA VAL A 155 -11.32 -11.28 -16.45
C VAL A 155 -12.43 -10.41 -15.84
N THR A 156 -12.28 -10.12 -14.56
CA THR A 156 -13.01 -9.03 -13.90
C THR A 156 -12.00 -7.94 -13.50
N VAL A 157 -12.30 -6.69 -13.82
CA VAL A 157 -11.52 -5.53 -13.37
C VAL A 157 -12.35 -4.78 -12.34
N PHE A 158 -11.80 -4.63 -11.14
CA PHE A 158 -12.39 -3.85 -10.07
C PHE A 158 -11.49 -2.65 -9.75
N VAL A 159 -12.01 -1.46 -10.01
CA VAL A 159 -11.29 -0.20 -9.76
C VAL A 159 -12.03 0.57 -8.69
N GLU A 160 -11.41 0.68 -7.52
CA GLU A 160 -11.96 1.36 -6.34
C GLU A 160 -11.86 2.89 -6.48
N GLY A 161 -12.68 3.63 -5.74
CA GLY A 161 -12.70 5.10 -5.74
C GLY A 161 -12.57 5.72 -4.36
N GLU A 162 -12.11 4.97 -3.35
CA GLU A 162 -11.95 5.43 -1.97
C GLU A 162 -10.81 4.74 -1.20
N GLU A 163 -9.83 4.16 -1.93
CA GLU A 163 -8.66 3.52 -1.32
C GLU A 163 -7.91 4.49 -0.42
N GLU A 164 -7.65 5.67 -0.90
CA GLU A 164 -6.85 6.74 -0.29
C GLU A 164 -7.46 7.36 0.98
N VAL A 165 -8.68 6.96 1.31
CA VAL A 165 -9.37 7.29 2.58
C VAL A 165 -9.66 6.06 3.42
N GLY A 166 -9.00 4.94 3.14
CA GLY A 166 -9.04 3.69 3.89
C GLY A 166 -10.21 2.77 3.54
N SER A 167 -10.73 2.85 2.31
CA SER A 167 -11.70 1.90 1.74
C SER A 167 -12.93 1.63 2.61
N PRO A 168 -13.64 2.64 3.10
CA PRO A 168 -14.68 2.47 4.13
C PRO A 168 -15.86 1.59 3.69
N SER A 169 -16.16 1.47 2.40
CA SER A 169 -17.24 0.62 1.90
C SER A 169 -16.78 -0.72 1.32
N PHE A 170 -15.48 -1.00 1.32
CA PHE A 170 -14.87 -2.15 0.64
C PHE A 170 -15.45 -3.50 1.05
N GLU A 171 -15.54 -3.79 2.35
CA GLU A 171 -16.14 -5.05 2.84
C GLU A 171 -17.59 -5.23 2.38
N ASN A 172 -18.38 -4.14 2.43
CA ASN A 172 -19.76 -4.18 1.96
C ASN A 172 -19.81 -4.38 0.44
N PHE A 173 -18.87 -3.81 -0.30
CA PHE A 173 -18.76 -3.99 -1.76
C PHE A 173 -18.44 -5.45 -2.09
N LEU A 174 -17.42 -6.04 -1.44
CA LEU A 174 -17.07 -7.45 -1.62
C LEU A 174 -18.25 -8.37 -1.29
N ARG A 175 -19.00 -8.08 -0.23
CA ARG A 175 -20.18 -8.85 0.14
C ARG A 175 -21.31 -8.72 -0.88
N ALA A 176 -21.57 -7.51 -1.38
CA ALA A 176 -22.64 -7.25 -2.34
C ALA A 176 -22.39 -7.88 -3.72
N TYR A 177 -21.14 -7.93 -4.14
CA TYR A 177 -20.74 -8.40 -5.48
C TYR A 177 -19.86 -9.65 -5.45
N ARG A 178 -19.93 -10.43 -4.35
CA ARG A 178 -19.06 -11.57 -4.11
C ARG A 178 -18.98 -12.54 -5.31
N ASP A 179 -20.14 -12.89 -5.88
CA ASP A 179 -20.19 -13.86 -7.00
C ASP A 179 -19.55 -13.31 -8.29
N ARG A 180 -19.50 -12.00 -8.46
CA ARG A 180 -18.88 -11.34 -9.62
C ARG A 180 -17.38 -11.12 -9.44
N LEU A 181 -16.91 -11.08 -8.20
CA LEU A 181 -15.50 -10.88 -7.82
C LEU A 181 -14.76 -12.19 -7.56
N ALA A 182 -15.52 -13.30 -7.35
CA ALA A 182 -14.92 -14.60 -7.11
C ALA A 182 -14.06 -15.02 -8.32
N SER A 183 -12.79 -15.37 -8.06
CA SER A 183 -11.78 -15.61 -9.07
C SER A 183 -10.76 -16.65 -8.59
N ASP A 184 -10.01 -17.25 -9.50
CA ASP A 184 -8.91 -18.18 -9.17
C ASP A 184 -7.64 -17.44 -8.77
N VAL A 185 -7.43 -16.26 -9.38
CA VAL A 185 -6.26 -15.40 -9.15
C VAL A 185 -6.73 -13.96 -8.99
N ILE A 186 -6.18 -13.25 -8.01
CA ILE A 186 -6.37 -11.82 -7.80
C ILE A 186 -5.03 -11.13 -8.01
N VAL A 187 -4.96 -10.17 -8.92
CA VAL A 187 -3.79 -9.32 -9.15
C VAL A 187 -4.09 -7.93 -8.60
N VAL A 188 -3.35 -7.52 -7.60
CA VAL A 188 -3.39 -6.16 -7.02
C VAL A 188 -2.23 -5.38 -7.61
N ALA A 189 -2.53 -4.37 -8.43
CA ALA A 189 -1.53 -3.53 -9.10
C ALA A 189 -1.38 -2.20 -8.35
N ASP A 190 -0.98 -2.27 -7.09
CA ASP A 190 -0.91 -1.14 -6.15
C ASP A 190 0.27 -1.34 -5.17
N SER A 191 1.48 -1.51 -5.73
CA SER A 191 2.69 -1.76 -4.98
C SER A 191 3.91 -1.24 -5.72
N SER A 192 5.10 -1.40 -5.15
CA SER A 192 6.36 -0.94 -5.75
C SER A 192 7.18 -2.08 -6.34
N ASN A 193 7.95 -1.80 -7.37
CA ASN A 193 9.08 -2.60 -7.79
C ASN A 193 10.31 -2.31 -6.90
N TRP A 194 11.25 -3.26 -6.84
CA TRP A 194 12.48 -3.10 -6.06
C TRP A 194 13.25 -1.84 -6.45
N LYS A 195 13.41 -1.62 -7.74
CA LYS A 195 14.00 -0.42 -8.34
C LYS A 195 13.76 -0.41 -9.84
N VAL A 196 13.96 0.74 -10.48
CA VAL A 196 13.94 0.83 -11.95
C VAL A 196 14.86 -0.24 -12.57
N GLY A 197 14.31 -1.06 -13.45
CA GLY A 197 15.00 -2.16 -14.12
C GLY A 197 15.05 -3.47 -13.33
N THR A 198 14.47 -3.56 -12.14
CA THR A 198 14.40 -4.80 -11.37
C THR A 198 12.97 -5.02 -10.87
N PRO A 199 12.19 -5.88 -11.54
CA PRO A 199 10.80 -6.14 -11.20
C PRO A 199 10.70 -6.95 -9.91
N SER A 200 9.59 -6.78 -9.20
CA SER A 200 9.36 -7.53 -7.97
C SER A 200 7.92 -7.98 -7.81
N LEU A 201 7.75 -9.06 -7.04
CA LEU A 201 6.49 -9.50 -6.49
C LEU A 201 6.49 -9.19 -4.99
N THR A 202 5.48 -8.48 -4.50
CA THR A 202 5.37 -8.20 -3.08
C THR A 202 4.75 -9.41 -2.37
N THR A 203 5.57 -10.09 -1.60
CA THR A 203 5.19 -11.34 -0.88
C THR A 203 4.99 -11.13 0.61
N SER A 204 5.23 -9.92 1.13
CA SER A 204 5.14 -9.61 2.55
C SER A 204 4.66 -8.18 2.77
N LEU A 205 3.57 -8.01 3.53
CA LEU A 205 3.13 -6.71 4.05
C LEU A 205 3.01 -6.80 5.56
N ARG A 206 3.56 -5.80 6.27
CA ARG A 206 3.35 -5.72 7.71
C ARG A 206 1.92 -5.29 8.02
N GLY A 207 1.33 -5.85 9.07
CA GLY A 207 0.09 -5.36 9.64
C GLY A 207 0.32 -4.12 10.51
N VAL A 208 -0.77 -3.57 11.03
CA VAL A 208 -0.75 -2.39 11.89
C VAL A 208 -1.63 -2.58 13.12
N VAL A 209 -1.17 -2.08 14.25
CA VAL A 209 -1.97 -1.90 15.47
C VAL A 209 -1.72 -0.49 15.98
N GLN A 210 -2.76 0.32 16.13
CA GLN A 210 -2.67 1.65 16.74
C GLN A 210 -3.42 1.70 18.06
N VAL A 211 -2.82 2.35 19.05
CA VAL A 211 -3.41 2.57 20.36
C VAL A 211 -3.21 3.99 20.85
N ASP A 212 -4.21 4.52 21.54
CA ASP A 212 -4.06 5.71 22.38
C ASP A 212 -3.72 5.28 23.80
N VAL A 213 -2.65 5.82 24.31
CA VAL A 213 -2.10 5.55 25.65
C VAL A 213 -2.22 6.81 26.49
N ARG A 214 -3.01 6.77 27.55
CA ARG A 214 -3.14 7.87 28.53
C ARG A 214 -2.49 7.47 29.83
N LEU A 215 -1.64 8.35 30.36
CA LEU A 215 -0.97 8.19 31.66
C LEU A 215 -1.33 9.38 32.56
N ASP A 216 -1.97 9.11 33.69
CA ASP A 216 -2.28 10.09 34.74
C ASP A 216 -1.31 9.89 35.92
N MET A 217 -0.62 10.97 36.30
CA MET A 217 0.34 10.99 37.42
C MET A 217 -0.15 11.82 38.61
N LEU A 218 -1.03 12.80 38.34
CA LEU A 218 -1.56 13.77 39.33
C LEU A 218 -3.06 14.00 39.06
N ASP A 219 -3.79 14.46 40.06
CA ASP A 219 -5.18 14.87 39.92
C ASP A 219 -5.33 16.32 39.39
N HIS A 220 -4.32 17.15 39.53
CA HIS A 220 -4.24 18.51 39.00
C HIS A 220 -2.78 18.95 38.75
N ALA A 221 -2.61 20.03 38.01
CA ALA A 221 -1.30 20.59 37.71
C ALA A 221 -0.65 21.21 38.96
N LEU A 222 0.66 21.02 39.12
CA LEU A 222 1.43 21.52 40.26
C LEU A 222 2.61 22.41 39.82
N HIS A 223 3.08 23.31 40.70
CA HIS A 223 4.29 24.09 40.48
C HIS A 223 5.52 23.17 40.52
N SER A 224 6.29 23.07 39.46
CA SER A 224 7.41 22.13 39.34
C SER A 224 8.56 22.44 40.33
N GLY A 225 8.80 23.70 40.65
CA GLY A 225 9.81 24.10 41.63
C GLY A 225 9.46 23.78 43.08
N GLN A 226 8.16 23.57 43.37
CA GLN A 226 7.73 23.23 44.75
C GLN A 226 7.56 21.70 44.94
N TYR A 227 7.10 21.01 43.93
CA TYR A 227 6.73 19.59 44.04
C TYR A 227 7.55 18.67 43.15
N GLY A 228 8.37 19.23 42.22
CA GLY A 228 9.28 18.44 41.38
C GLY A 228 10.36 17.74 42.19
N GLY A 229 10.84 16.60 41.69
CA GLY A 229 11.78 15.73 42.40
C GLY A 229 11.06 14.44 42.86
N PRO A 230 10.23 14.50 43.91
CA PRO A 230 9.45 13.33 44.36
C PRO A 230 8.35 12.91 43.37
N VAL A 231 7.80 13.88 42.63
CA VAL A 231 6.75 13.65 41.66
C VAL A 231 7.28 13.87 40.24
N LEU A 232 7.09 12.91 39.37
CA LEU A 232 7.38 13.01 37.95
C LEU A 232 6.14 13.51 37.22
N ASP A 233 6.28 14.47 36.32
CA ASP A 233 5.21 14.90 35.45
C ASP A 233 4.83 13.80 34.43
N ALA A 234 3.59 13.84 33.95
CA ALA A 234 3.05 12.78 33.11
C ALA A 234 3.76 12.67 31.73
N ALA A 235 4.26 13.77 31.18
CA ALA A 235 4.95 13.74 29.89
C ALA A 235 6.31 13.03 30.02
N THR A 236 7.11 13.35 31.05
CA THR A 236 8.37 12.66 31.32
C THR A 236 8.14 11.18 31.66
N ALA A 237 7.06 10.84 32.40
CA ALA A 237 6.69 9.47 32.68
C ALA A 237 6.29 8.72 31.40
N MET A 238 5.53 9.36 30.49
CA MET A 238 5.16 8.80 29.19
C MET A 238 6.38 8.51 28.31
N CYS A 239 7.34 9.44 28.25
CA CYS A 239 8.60 9.20 27.51
C CYS A 239 9.34 7.96 28.02
N ARG A 240 9.38 7.74 29.36
CA ARG A 240 9.98 6.53 29.93
C ARG A 240 9.21 5.26 29.61
N LEU A 241 7.89 5.34 29.58
CA LEU A 241 7.03 4.23 29.22
C LEU A 241 7.25 3.81 27.76
N ILE A 242 7.24 4.77 26.84
CA ILE A 242 7.48 4.54 25.41
C ILE A 242 8.90 3.99 25.18
N ALA A 243 9.91 4.55 25.86
CA ALA A 243 11.29 4.06 25.76
C ALA A 243 11.43 2.58 26.18
N SER A 244 10.56 2.08 27.08
CA SER A 244 10.59 0.65 27.47
C SER A 244 10.17 -0.30 26.35
N CYS A 245 9.51 0.21 25.33
CA CYS A 245 9.07 -0.60 24.17
C CYS A 245 10.23 -1.00 23.25
N HIS A 246 11.42 -0.43 23.44
CA HIS A 246 12.63 -0.75 22.69
C HIS A 246 13.74 -1.23 23.63
N ASP A 247 14.55 -2.15 23.14
CA ASP A 247 15.79 -2.54 23.81
C ASP A 247 16.95 -1.57 23.53
N ALA A 248 18.14 -1.91 24.05
CA ALA A 248 19.33 -1.08 23.86
C ALA A 248 19.83 -1.05 22.40
N SER A 249 19.44 -1.99 21.57
CA SER A 249 19.77 -2.04 20.15
C SER A 249 18.73 -1.30 19.29
N GLY A 250 17.58 -0.90 19.88
CA GLY A 250 16.46 -0.30 19.15
C GLY A 250 15.47 -1.31 18.58
N ASP A 251 15.61 -2.59 18.85
CA ASP A 251 14.60 -3.60 18.52
C ASP A 251 13.38 -3.46 19.43
N VAL A 252 12.19 -3.82 18.94
CA VAL A 252 10.96 -3.83 19.75
C VAL A 252 11.06 -4.90 20.83
N ALA A 253 10.95 -4.47 22.10
CA ALA A 253 11.13 -5.30 23.31
C ALA A 253 9.82 -5.85 23.88
N ILE A 254 8.74 -5.88 23.10
CA ILE A 254 7.40 -6.36 23.51
C ILE A 254 7.36 -7.87 23.35
N CYS A 255 7.17 -8.59 24.45
CA CYS A 255 7.07 -10.05 24.44
C CYS A 255 5.78 -10.51 23.74
N GLY A 256 5.86 -11.61 22.99
CA GLY A 256 4.71 -12.20 22.28
C GLY A 256 4.56 -11.74 20.84
N LEU A 257 5.38 -10.81 20.37
CA LEU A 257 5.41 -10.43 18.98
C LEU A 257 6.32 -11.36 18.15
N ILE A 258 5.88 -11.69 16.95
CA ILE A 258 6.71 -12.39 15.96
C ILE A 258 7.80 -11.43 15.47
N SER A 259 9.04 -11.90 15.49
CA SER A 259 10.21 -11.15 15.03
C SER A 259 11.18 -12.09 14.32
N ARG A 260 11.42 -11.86 13.04
CA ARG A 260 12.35 -12.62 12.22
C ARG A 260 13.54 -11.72 11.88
N SER A 261 14.73 -12.06 12.38
CA SER A 261 15.95 -11.23 12.22
C SER A 261 16.71 -11.48 10.92
N GLN A 262 16.40 -12.56 10.22
CA GLN A 262 16.95 -12.88 8.92
C GLN A 262 15.91 -12.56 7.85
N ALA A 263 16.36 -12.01 6.73
CA ALA A 263 15.52 -11.87 5.55
C ALA A 263 15.15 -13.26 5.01
N ASP A 264 14.02 -13.36 4.33
CA ASP A 264 13.69 -14.53 3.56
C ASP A 264 14.73 -14.69 2.42
N ALA A 265 15.04 -15.94 2.05
CA ALA A 265 16.13 -16.23 1.11
C ALA A 265 15.93 -15.58 -0.28
N ASP A 266 14.69 -15.28 -0.63
CA ASP A 266 14.31 -14.70 -1.91
C ASP A 266 14.23 -13.17 -1.89
N PHE A 267 14.49 -12.53 -0.74
CA PHE A 267 14.54 -11.07 -0.66
C PHE A 267 15.90 -10.57 -1.17
N PRO A 268 15.93 -9.44 -1.90
CA PRO A 268 17.18 -8.86 -2.35
C PRO A 268 18.01 -8.35 -1.17
N ASP A 269 19.33 -8.35 -1.32
CA ASP A 269 20.20 -7.65 -0.38
C ASP A 269 19.97 -6.14 -0.51
N TYR A 270 19.83 -5.46 0.64
CA TYR A 270 19.69 -4.00 0.69
C TYR A 270 20.94 -3.42 1.34
N PRO A 271 21.92 -2.96 0.56
CA PRO A 271 23.11 -2.36 1.11
C PRO A 271 22.80 -1.15 1.97
N GLU A 272 23.43 -1.03 3.14
CA GLU A 272 23.17 0.09 4.06
C GLU A 272 23.39 1.46 3.40
N ALA A 273 24.34 1.57 2.48
CA ALA A 273 24.61 2.82 1.76
C ALA A 273 23.41 3.23 0.88
N ASP A 274 22.79 2.27 0.20
CA ASP A 274 21.63 2.51 -0.65
C ASP A 274 20.42 2.92 0.23
N PHE A 275 20.15 2.15 1.30
CA PHE A 275 19.09 2.49 2.25
C PHE A 275 19.25 3.89 2.85
N ARG A 276 20.47 4.28 3.22
CA ARG A 276 20.74 5.63 3.75
C ARG A 276 20.45 6.73 2.74
N ALA A 277 20.76 6.48 1.46
CA ALA A 277 20.46 7.40 0.38
C ALA A 277 18.94 7.52 0.14
N ASP A 278 18.25 6.37 0.04
CA ASP A 278 16.82 6.30 -0.24
C ASP A 278 15.97 6.89 0.91
N ALA A 279 16.35 6.60 2.16
CA ALA A 279 15.67 7.09 3.36
C ALA A 279 16.09 8.50 3.80
N GLY A 280 17.11 9.11 3.18
CA GLY A 280 17.63 10.43 3.58
C GLY A 280 18.22 10.45 4.98
N VAL A 281 18.85 9.35 5.43
CA VAL A 281 19.44 9.25 6.77
C VAL A 281 20.64 10.19 6.91
N LEU A 282 20.61 11.06 7.92
CA LEU A 282 21.69 12.04 8.15
C LEU A 282 23.00 11.36 8.53
N ASP A 283 24.12 12.00 8.15
CA ASP A 283 25.45 11.53 8.52
C ASP A 283 25.61 11.41 10.04
N GLY A 284 26.18 10.29 10.49
CA GLY A 284 26.42 10.01 11.90
C GLY A 284 25.23 9.44 12.67
N VAL A 285 24.05 9.30 12.05
CA VAL A 285 22.92 8.57 12.64
C VAL A 285 23.16 7.08 12.49
N GLU A 286 23.14 6.34 13.60
CA GLU A 286 23.20 4.88 13.61
C GLU A 286 21.83 4.29 13.34
N LEU A 287 21.77 3.20 12.53
CA LEU A 287 20.53 2.50 12.26
C LEU A 287 20.12 1.64 13.47
N ALA A 288 18.87 1.77 13.88
CA ALA A 288 18.32 1.02 14.99
C ALA A 288 18.00 -0.45 14.60
N GLY A 289 18.01 -1.33 15.60
CA GLY A 289 17.65 -2.73 15.46
C GLY A 289 18.79 -3.61 14.97
N THR A 290 18.58 -4.91 15.04
CA THR A 290 19.54 -5.95 14.69
C THR A 290 19.01 -6.84 13.57
N GLY A 291 19.91 -7.59 12.89
CA GLY A 291 19.59 -8.45 11.75
C GLY A 291 19.62 -7.70 10.41
N ASP A 292 19.20 -8.37 9.36
CA ASP A 292 19.22 -7.86 7.99
C ASP A 292 18.33 -6.63 7.84
N LEU A 293 18.71 -5.68 6.99
CA LEU A 293 17.93 -4.45 6.76
C LEU A 293 16.53 -4.76 6.23
N THR A 294 16.41 -5.66 5.29
CA THR A 294 15.13 -6.11 4.73
C THR A 294 14.26 -6.78 5.80
N ALA A 295 14.85 -7.56 6.71
CA ALA A 295 14.12 -8.12 7.84
C ALA A 295 13.60 -7.03 8.80
N ARG A 296 14.40 -6.00 9.12
CA ARG A 296 13.97 -4.86 9.95
C ARG A 296 12.81 -4.09 9.31
N LEU A 297 12.78 -4.00 7.99
CA LEU A 297 11.75 -3.30 7.24
C LEU A 297 10.48 -4.12 7.07
N TRP A 298 10.57 -5.46 6.89
CA TRP A 298 9.45 -6.26 6.37
C TRP A 298 8.99 -7.39 7.28
N THR A 299 9.87 -7.98 8.09
CA THR A 299 9.56 -9.19 8.88
C THR A 299 9.80 -9.04 10.38
N LYS A 300 10.20 -7.85 10.84
CA LYS A 300 10.29 -7.49 12.26
C LYS A 300 9.22 -6.48 12.63
N PRO A 301 8.74 -6.47 13.88
CA PRO A 301 7.87 -5.41 14.37
C PRO A 301 8.64 -4.09 14.46
N SER A 302 7.93 -2.98 14.26
CA SER A 302 8.45 -1.65 14.56
C SER A 302 7.40 -0.81 15.26
N LEU A 303 7.81 -0.02 16.26
CA LEU A 303 6.91 0.84 17.01
C LEU A 303 7.31 2.30 16.86
N THR A 304 6.33 3.13 16.51
CA THR A 304 6.52 4.57 16.30
C THR A 304 5.54 5.36 17.16
N LEU A 305 6.04 6.40 17.81
CA LEU A 305 5.22 7.45 18.42
C LEU A 305 4.74 8.40 17.31
N ILE A 306 3.44 8.37 16.98
CA ILE A 306 2.87 9.19 15.89
C ILE A 306 2.13 10.42 16.37
N GLY A 307 1.95 10.57 17.68
CA GLY A 307 1.35 11.76 18.28
C GLY A 307 1.48 11.77 19.80
N MET A 308 1.63 12.95 20.38
CA MET A 308 1.67 13.14 21.84
C MET A 308 1.10 14.50 22.23
N ASP A 309 0.17 14.50 23.17
CA ASP A 309 -0.41 15.73 23.74
C ASP A 309 0.49 16.26 24.84
N ILE A 310 1.30 17.25 24.50
CA ILE A 310 2.16 18.01 25.44
C ILE A 310 1.93 19.50 25.26
N THR A 311 2.28 20.28 26.29
CA THR A 311 2.20 21.74 26.22
C THR A 311 3.14 22.29 25.14
N PRO A 312 2.64 23.08 24.15
CA PRO A 312 3.48 23.76 23.18
C PRO A 312 4.53 24.68 23.85
N LEU A 313 5.68 24.86 23.21
CA LEU A 313 6.80 25.62 23.79
C LEU A 313 6.46 27.09 24.13
N ASP A 314 5.61 27.72 23.32
CA ASP A 314 5.14 29.09 23.53
C ASP A 314 4.17 29.24 24.73
N LEU A 315 3.58 28.11 25.18
CA LEU A 315 2.72 28.03 26.37
C LEU A 315 3.43 27.36 27.55
N ALA A 316 4.70 26.96 27.41
CA ALA A 316 5.42 26.23 28.43
C ALA A 316 5.65 27.08 29.70
N GLY A 317 5.43 26.44 30.85
CA GLY A 317 5.62 27.05 32.16
C GLY A 317 6.24 26.06 33.17
N ASN A 318 6.58 26.54 34.36
CA ASN A 318 7.13 25.69 35.44
C ASN A 318 6.02 24.83 36.09
N VAL A 319 5.43 23.94 35.33
CA VAL A 319 4.26 23.11 35.69
C VAL A 319 4.56 21.62 35.54
N LEU A 320 4.17 20.82 36.52
CA LEU A 320 4.07 19.38 36.40
C LEU A 320 2.72 19.05 35.76
N ALA A 321 2.73 18.55 34.53
CA ALA A 321 1.52 18.14 33.84
C ALA A 321 0.89 16.89 34.52
N PRO A 322 -0.43 16.91 34.83
CA PRO A 322 -1.07 15.82 35.55
C PRO A 322 -1.29 14.58 34.68
N SER A 323 -1.49 14.76 33.40
CA SER A 323 -1.74 13.66 32.43
C SER A 323 -1.03 13.93 31.11
N CYS A 324 -0.77 12.86 30.36
CA CYS A 324 -0.26 12.89 28.99
C CYS A 324 -0.93 11.79 28.19
N THR A 325 -1.28 12.06 26.94
CA THR A 325 -1.80 11.08 25.99
C THR A 325 -0.83 10.97 24.82
N ALA A 326 -0.53 9.74 24.41
CA ALA A 326 0.30 9.45 23.26
C ALA A 326 -0.42 8.46 22.33
N ARG A 327 -0.18 8.57 21.04
CA ARG A 327 -0.61 7.58 20.03
C ARG A 327 0.59 6.79 19.54
N LEU A 328 0.50 5.48 19.68
CA LEU A 328 1.52 4.53 19.23
C LEU A 328 1.02 3.78 18.00
N SER A 329 1.88 3.64 17.02
CA SER A 329 1.67 2.77 15.85
C SER A 329 2.68 1.64 15.89
N LEU A 330 2.19 0.42 16.06
CA LEU A 330 2.99 -0.81 16.03
C LEU A 330 2.76 -1.50 14.69
N ARG A 331 3.81 -1.64 13.90
CA ARG A 331 3.81 -2.51 12.73
C ARG A 331 4.12 -3.93 13.18
N ILE A 332 3.36 -4.90 12.70
CA ILE A 332 3.46 -6.31 13.07
C ILE A 332 3.91 -7.15 11.89
N ALA A 333 4.70 -8.18 12.18
CA ALA A 333 5.28 -9.06 11.17
C ALA A 333 4.20 -9.94 10.49
N PRO A 334 4.44 -10.43 9.26
CA PRO A 334 3.60 -11.46 8.65
C PRO A 334 3.37 -12.67 9.55
N GLY A 335 2.13 -13.14 9.61
CA GLY A 335 1.70 -14.23 10.48
C GLY A 335 1.34 -13.85 11.93
N GLN A 336 1.50 -12.57 12.31
CA GLN A 336 1.07 -12.07 13.62
C GLN A 336 -0.41 -11.68 13.60
N ASP A 337 -1.18 -12.22 14.54
CA ASP A 337 -2.57 -11.79 14.76
C ASP A 337 -2.60 -10.37 15.37
N PRO A 338 -3.39 -9.42 14.80
CA PRO A 338 -3.45 -8.05 15.30
C PRO A 338 -4.02 -7.92 16.71
N ALA A 339 -4.99 -8.75 17.09
CA ALA A 339 -5.59 -8.69 18.42
C ALA A 339 -4.58 -9.18 19.47
N GLU A 340 -3.87 -10.29 19.20
CA GLU A 340 -2.79 -10.77 20.07
C GLU A 340 -1.66 -9.74 20.19
N ALA A 341 -1.32 -9.05 19.11
CA ALA A 341 -0.31 -7.99 19.12
C ALA A 341 -0.76 -6.78 19.96
N GLN A 342 -2.03 -6.40 19.87
CA GLN A 342 -2.60 -5.32 20.69
C GLN A 342 -2.59 -5.69 22.18
N GLU A 343 -2.97 -6.92 22.51
CA GLU A 343 -2.90 -7.44 23.89
C GLU A 343 -1.46 -7.47 24.41
N ALA A 344 -0.49 -7.92 23.61
CA ALA A 344 0.92 -7.93 23.97
C ALA A 344 1.46 -6.51 24.24
N LEU A 345 1.10 -5.54 23.38
CA LEU A 345 1.46 -4.12 23.58
C LEU A 345 0.85 -3.56 24.86
N ALA A 346 -0.45 -3.80 25.10
CA ALA A 346 -1.14 -3.34 26.31
C ALA A 346 -0.51 -3.94 27.58
N ALA A 347 -0.25 -5.24 27.59
CA ALA A 347 0.38 -5.93 28.70
C ALA A 347 1.82 -5.44 28.98
N HIS A 348 2.58 -5.13 27.91
CA HIS A 348 3.90 -4.52 28.05
C HIS A 348 3.82 -3.15 28.71
N LEU A 349 2.91 -2.29 28.22
CA LEU A 349 2.72 -0.95 28.76
C LEU A 349 2.27 -1.00 30.23
N GLU A 350 1.33 -1.86 30.59
CA GLU A 350 0.87 -2.06 31.98
C GLU A 350 2.02 -2.48 32.91
N LYS A 351 2.84 -3.42 32.47
CA LYS A 351 3.98 -3.92 33.22
C LYS A 351 5.06 -2.86 33.48
N HIS A 352 5.21 -1.90 32.58
CA HIS A 352 6.29 -0.91 32.60
C HIS A 352 5.83 0.50 33.00
N VAL A 353 4.61 0.64 33.53
CA VAL A 353 4.11 1.94 34.02
C VAL A 353 5.07 2.54 35.03
N PRO A 354 5.64 3.73 34.76
CA PRO A 354 6.57 4.36 35.69
C PRO A 354 5.88 4.80 36.98
N PHE A 355 6.48 4.44 38.11
CA PHE A 355 6.09 4.91 39.45
C PHE A 355 4.61 4.70 39.82
N GLY A 356 3.95 3.69 39.23
CA GLY A 356 2.56 3.35 39.56
C GLY A 356 1.52 4.37 39.08
N GLY A 357 1.81 5.10 38.00
CA GLY A 357 0.85 5.98 37.32
C GLY A 357 -0.40 5.22 36.89
N ARG A 358 -1.49 5.92 36.65
CA ARG A 358 -2.73 5.32 36.16
C ARG A 358 -2.69 5.28 34.64
N LEU A 359 -2.64 4.07 34.09
CA LEU A 359 -2.62 3.84 32.63
C LEU A 359 -4.02 3.54 32.10
N THR A 360 -4.32 4.07 30.92
CA THR A 360 -5.47 3.67 30.10
C THR A 360 -4.96 3.46 28.66
N VAL A 361 -5.22 2.28 28.11
CA VAL A 361 -4.91 1.94 26.72
C VAL A 361 -6.23 1.74 25.96
N SER A 362 -6.38 2.40 24.83
CA SER A 362 -7.57 2.32 23.97
C SER A 362 -7.15 1.94 22.54
N GLY A 363 -7.70 0.85 22.01
CA GLY A 363 -7.49 0.46 20.61
C GLY A 363 -8.07 1.49 19.64
N ARG A 364 -7.41 1.69 18.52
CA ARG A 364 -7.80 2.62 17.45
C ARG A 364 -8.00 1.91 16.13
N GLU A 365 -6.96 1.25 15.67
CA GLU A 365 -6.89 0.58 14.38
C GLU A 365 -6.16 -0.75 14.55
N ALA A 366 -6.62 -1.78 13.85
CA ALA A 366 -5.96 -3.06 13.77
C ALA A 366 -6.17 -3.63 12.37
N GLY A 367 -5.08 -3.82 11.64
CA GLY A 367 -5.07 -4.40 10.30
C GLY A 367 -4.10 -5.57 10.23
N PRO A 368 -4.52 -6.71 9.64
CA PRO A 368 -3.66 -7.90 9.54
C PRO A 368 -2.47 -7.67 8.61
N ALA A 369 -1.45 -8.48 8.81
CA ALA A 369 -0.32 -8.61 7.90
C ALA A 369 -0.69 -9.53 6.73
N PHE A 370 -0.03 -9.36 5.58
CA PHE A 370 -0.14 -10.27 4.45
C PHE A 370 1.13 -11.13 4.33
N ASP A 371 0.96 -12.42 4.16
CA ASP A 371 2.02 -13.39 3.86
C ASP A 371 1.68 -14.10 2.54
N GLY A 372 2.34 -13.71 1.47
CA GLY A 372 2.24 -14.28 0.12
C GLY A 372 3.48 -15.07 -0.26
N SER A 373 4.28 -15.53 0.70
CA SER A 373 5.54 -16.26 0.47
C SER A 373 5.33 -17.69 -0.04
N GLU A 374 4.10 -18.22 0.01
CA GLU A 374 3.79 -19.54 -0.54
C GLU A 374 3.98 -19.56 -2.06
N VAL A 375 4.78 -20.52 -2.53
CA VAL A 375 4.96 -20.73 -3.97
C VAL A 375 3.73 -21.41 -4.54
N THR A 376 3.05 -20.73 -5.44
CA THR A 376 1.83 -21.19 -6.11
C THR A 376 2.00 -21.16 -7.62
N PRO A 377 1.16 -21.86 -8.41
CA PRO A 377 1.19 -21.75 -9.85
C PRO A 377 1.03 -20.32 -10.38
N ALA A 378 0.28 -19.48 -9.66
CA ALA A 378 0.12 -18.07 -10.02
C ALA A 378 1.38 -17.25 -9.72
N SER A 379 2.02 -17.45 -8.56
CA SER A 379 3.28 -16.77 -8.24
C SER A 379 4.42 -17.17 -9.17
N GLU A 380 4.52 -18.45 -9.54
CA GLU A 380 5.49 -18.90 -10.56
C GLU A 380 5.22 -18.25 -11.94
N ALA A 381 3.94 -18.14 -12.33
CA ALA A 381 3.58 -17.47 -13.58
C ALA A 381 3.90 -15.96 -13.52
N ALA A 382 3.69 -15.30 -12.37
CA ALA A 382 4.03 -13.90 -12.15
C ALA A 382 5.55 -13.67 -12.23
N HIS A 383 6.35 -14.49 -11.54
CA HIS A 383 7.80 -14.42 -11.62
C HIS A 383 8.32 -14.59 -13.04
N TRP A 384 7.76 -15.57 -13.78
CA TRP A 384 8.12 -15.77 -15.18
C TRP A 384 7.75 -14.55 -16.05
N ALA A 385 6.54 -13.99 -15.88
CA ALA A 385 6.08 -12.86 -16.66
C ALA A 385 6.90 -11.59 -16.38
N LEU A 386 7.14 -11.29 -15.11
CA LEU A 386 7.99 -10.18 -14.67
C LEU A 386 9.42 -10.33 -15.20
N SER A 387 10.05 -11.48 -14.95
CA SER A 387 11.42 -11.74 -15.44
C SER A 387 11.52 -11.62 -16.96
N THR A 388 10.51 -12.11 -17.67
CA THR A 388 10.46 -12.03 -19.14
C THR A 388 10.29 -10.60 -19.61
N ALA A 389 9.42 -9.79 -18.98
CA ALA A 389 9.16 -8.42 -19.41
C ALA A 389 10.36 -7.49 -19.23
N TRP A 390 11.18 -7.72 -18.19
CA TRP A 390 12.37 -6.92 -17.89
C TRP A 390 13.68 -7.49 -18.45
N ASP A 391 13.69 -8.71 -18.97
CA ASP A 391 14.92 -9.48 -19.27
C ASP A 391 15.87 -9.54 -18.05
N THR A 392 15.30 -9.55 -16.85
CA THR A 392 16.00 -9.55 -15.54
C THR A 392 15.20 -10.42 -14.58
N GLU A 393 15.86 -11.20 -13.75
CA GLU A 393 15.18 -12.04 -12.75
C GLU A 393 14.37 -11.18 -11.78
N ALA A 394 13.10 -11.53 -11.62
CA ALA A 394 12.22 -10.89 -10.66
C ALA A 394 12.57 -11.33 -9.24
N VAL A 395 12.48 -10.41 -8.29
CA VAL A 395 12.75 -10.65 -6.88
C VAL A 395 11.47 -10.60 -6.05
N ASN A 396 11.46 -11.26 -4.90
CA ASN A 396 10.43 -11.05 -3.90
C ASN A 396 10.80 -9.86 -3.02
N ILE A 397 9.81 -9.03 -2.67
CA ILE A 397 10.01 -7.95 -1.70
C ILE A 397 8.94 -7.98 -0.63
N GLY A 398 9.23 -7.29 0.47
CA GLY A 398 8.22 -6.90 1.44
C GLY A 398 7.95 -5.41 1.39
N GLN A 399 6.86 -4.98 2.03
CA GLN A 399 6.60 -3.59 2.31
C GLN A 399 6.35 -3.36 3.79
N GLY A 400 6.85 -2.23 4.28
CA GLY A 400 6.68 -1.82 5.67
C GLY A 400 5.29 -1.29 5.98
N GLY A 401 4.53 -0.93 4.96
CA GLY A 401 3.13 -0.52 5.03
C GLY A 401 2.17 -1.70 5.11
N SER A 402 0.98 -1.47 5.62
CA SER A 402 -0.14 -2.40 5.51
C SER A 402 -1.05 -1.92 4.39
N ILE A 403 -1.52 -2.85 3.60
CA ILE A 403 -2.60 -2.63 2.63
C ILE A 403 -3.79 -3.45 3.15
N PRO A 404 -4.65 -2.88 4.00
CA PRO A 404 -5.67 -3.64 4.76
C PRO A 404 -6.63 -4.41 3.86
N PHE A 405 -6.95 -3.88 2.68
CA PHE A 405 -7.90 -4.50 1.77
C PHE A 405 -7.38 -5.84 1.19
N ILE A 406 -6.05 -6.04 1.08
CA ILE A 406 -5.48 -7.32 0.61
C ILE A 406 -5.83 -8.47 1.57
N ALA A 407 -5.74 -8.22 2.86
CA ALA A 407 -6.15 -9.20 3.85
C ALA A 407 -7.65 -9.49 3.77
N THR A 408 -8.48 -8.46 3.61
CA THR A 408 -9.93 -8.59 3.42
C THR A 408 -10.27 -9.38 2.15
N LEU A 409 -9.52 -9.18 1.05
CA LEU A 409 -9.65 -9.99 -0.16
C LEU A 409 -9.34 -11.46 0.12
N LYS A 410 -8.24 -11.74 0.80
CA LYS A 410 -7.84 -13.12 1.14
C LYS A 410 -8.84 -13.81 2.08
N GLU A 411 -9.41 -13.09 3.04
CA GLU A 411 -10.47 -13.61 3.91
C GLU A 411 -11.77 -13.87 3.14
N THR A 412 -12.13 -12.98 2.22
CA THR A 412 -13.36 -13.12 1.41
C THR A 412 -13.23 -14.23 0.38
N PHE A 413 -12.06 -14.39 -0.23
CA PHE A 413 -11.75 -15.36 -1.27
C PHE A 413 -10.56 -16.25 -0.87
N PRO A 414 -10.73 -17.15 0.10
CA PRO A 414 -9.62 -17.93 0.68
C PRO A 414 -8.93 -18.87 -0.33
N ASP A 415 -9.65 -19.30 -1.34
CA ASP A 415 -9.15 -20.19 -2.40
C ASP A 415 -8.39 -19.43 -3.51
N ALA A 416 -8.56 -18.12 -3.61
CA ALA A 416 -7.89 -17.31 -4.62
C ALA A 416 -6.41 -17.13 -4.30
N GLN A 417 -5.57 -17.18 -5.34
CA GLN A 417 -4.15 -16.86 -5.25
C GLN A 417 -3.97 -15.36 -5.44
N VAL A 418 -3.51 -14.66 -4.40
CA VAL A 418 -3.33 -13.20 -4.43
C VAL A 418 -1.89 -12.88 -4.84
N LEU A 419 -1.74 -12.07 -5.89
CA LEU A 419 -0.50 -11.54 -6.40
C LEU A 419 -0.51 -10.01 -6.19
N VAL A 420 0.55 -9.46 -5.62
CA VAL A 420 0.70 -8.01 -5.43
C VAL A 420 1.88 -7.55 -6.27
N THR A 421 1.58 -6.83 -7.36
CA THR A 421 2.55 -6.43 -8.37
C THR A 421 2.91 -4.96 -8.28
N GLY A 422 4.16 -4.63 -8.59
CA GLY A 422 4.68 -3.28 -8.51
C GLY A 422 4.30 -2.44 -9.73
N ILE A 423 3.74 -1.27 -9.45
CA ILE A 423 3.53 -0.18 -10.41
C ILE A 423 4.56 0.91 -10.18
N GLU A 424 4.89 1.17 -8.94
CA GLU A 424 5.78 2.20 -8.48
C GLU A 424 7.27 1.78 -8.54
N ASP A 425 8.14 2.73 -8.30
CA ASP A 425 9.57 2.54 -8.04
C ASP A 425 10.02 3.50 -6.91
N PRO A 426 11.21 3.34 -6.32
CA PRO A 426 11.65 4.17 -5.18
C PRO A 426 11.64 5.69 -5.43
N ASP A 427 11.71 6.12 -6.69
CA ASP A 427 11.67 7.54 -7.08
C ASP A 427 10.26 8.05 -7.42
N THR A 428 9.25 7.20 -7.33
CA THR A 428 7.85 7.55 -7.61
C THR A 428 7.34 8.68 -6.74
N ARG A 429 7.70 8.71 -5.45
CA ARG A 429 7.22 9.69 -4.47
C ARG A 429 5.70 9.67 -4.29
N ALA A 430 5.08 8.48 -4.24
CA ALA A 430 3.68 8.36 -3.87
C ALA A 430 3.35 9.19 -2.62
N HIS A 431 2.16 9.78 -2.55
CA HIS A 431 1.66 10.68 -1.49
C HIS A 431 2.47 11.97 -1.29
N SER A 432 3.56 12.19 -2.04
CA SER A 432 4.42 13.37 -1.93
C SER A 432 4.30 14.31 -3.13
N GLU A 433 4.92 15.49 -3.05
CA GLU A 433 5.05 16.39 -4.18
C GLU A 433 6.00 15.80 -5.24
N ASN A 434 5.73 16.12 -6.50
CA ASN A 434 6.48 15.60 -7.66
C ASN A 434 6.38 14.08 -7.83
N GLU A 435 5.23 13.51 -7.49
CA GLU A 435 4.90 12.12 -7.86
C GLU A 435 5.12 11.91 -9.35
N SER A 436 5.64 10.74 -9.72
CA SER A 436 5.95 10.46 -11.13
C SER A 436 5.98 8.97 -11.46
N MET A 437 5.59 8.64 -12.70
CA MET A 437 5.67 7.29 -13.29
C MET A 437 6.84 7.22 -14.26
N HIS A 438 7.71 6.21 -14.12
CA HIS A 438 8.78 5.93 -15.10
C HIS A 438 8.19 5.22 -16.32
N LEU A 439 8.26 5.86 -17.51
CA LEU A 439 7.57 5.37 -18.71
C LEU A 439 8.10 4.03 -19.24
N GLY A 440 9.39 3.78 -19.05
CA GLY A 440 9.97 2.48 -19.40
C GLY A 440 9.52 1.36 -18.48
N GLU A 441 9.28 1.64 -17.18
CA GLU A 441 8.69 0.67 -16.25
C GLU A 441 7.22 0.45 -16.58
N LEU A 442 6.44 1.50 -16.87
CA LEU A 442 5.04 1.37 -17.31
C LEU A 442 4.90 0.46 -18.54
N GLU A 443 5.76 0.60 -19.55
CA GLU A 443 5.77 -0.30 -20.71
C GLU A 443 5.97 -1.76 -20.29
N ARG A 444 6.94 -2.03 -19.43
CA ARG A 444 7.27 -3.37 -18.97
C ARG A 444 6.18 -3.98 -18.09
N ILE A 445 5.56 -3.18 -17.23
CA ILE A 445 4.45 -3.62 -16.36
C ILE A 445 3.27 -4.08 -17.23
N VAL A 446 2.89 -3.31 -18.25
CA VAL A 446 1.81 -3.68 -19.19
C VAL A 446 2.17 -4.98 -19.94
N VAL A 447 3.43 -5.15 -20.35
CA VAL A 447 3.91 -6.40 -20.96
C VAL A 447 3.81 -7.56 -19.98
N ALA A 448 4.27 -7.37 -18.73
CA ALA A 448 4.26 -8.42 -17.71
C ALA A 448 2.85 -8.89 -17.39
N GLU A 449 1.89 -7.98 -17.23
CA GLU A 449 0.50 -8.36 -16.95
C GLU A 449 -0.13 -9.11 -18.14
N ALA A 450 0.09 -8.66 -19.37
CA ALA A 450 -0.37 -9.38 -20.56
C ALA A 450 0.24 -10.79 -20.65
N LEU A 451 1.54 -10.93 -20.35
CA LEU A 451 2.21 -12.23 -20.30
C LEU A 451 1.69 -13.11 -19.17
N LEU A 452 1.43 -12.56 -17.99
CA LEU A 452 0.84 -13.25 -16.85
C LEU A 452 -0.51 -13.86 -17.21
N LEU A 453 -1.43 -13.08 -17.77
CA LEU A 453 -2.75 -13.54 -18.18
C LEU A 453 -2.67 -14.64 -19.26
N ALA A 454 -1.78 -14.46 -20.23
CA ALA A 454 -1.54 -15.48 -21.26
C ALA A 454 -0.90 -16.77 -20.69
N ARG A 455 -0.06 -16.66 -19.67
CA ARG A 455 0.58 -17.81 -19.00
C ARG A 455 -0.41 -18.59 -18.14
N LEU A 456 -1.19 -17.90 -17.31
CA LEU A 456 -2.23 -18.49 -16.46
C LEU A 456 -3.25 -19.28 -17.28
N SER A 457 -3.60 -18.80 -18.46
CA SER A 457 -4.56 -19.44 -19.36
C SER A 457 -3.97 -20.56 -20.24
N GLY A 458 -2.64 -20.74 -20.23
CA GLY A 458 -1.97 -21.67 -21.13
C GLY A 458 -1.92 -21.21 -22.61
N ALA A 459 -2.26 -19.96 -22.90
CA ALA A 459 -2.21 -19.40 -24.25
C ALA A 459 -0.79 -19.12 -24.76
N ILE A 460 0.18 -19.08 -23.84
CA ILE A 460 1.61 -18.96 -24.11
C ILE A 460 2.35 -20.09 -23.40
N SER A 461 3.29 -20.73 -24.09
CA SER A 461 4.22 -21.70 -23.49
C SER A 461 5.52 -21.02 -23.07
N SER A 462 6.22 -21.59 -22.10
CA SER A 462 7.57 -21.18 -21.70
C SER A 462 8.54 -21.24 -22.86
#